data_476a4ad25cf91e9bc75d30fdb0951f5d
#
_entry.id   476a4ad25cf91e9bc75d30fdb0951f5d
#
_cell.length_a   1.000
_cell.length_b   1.000
_cell.length_c   1.000
_cell.angle_alpha   90.00
_cell.angle_beta   90.00
_cell.angle_gamma   90.00
#
_symmetry.space_group_name_H-M   'P 1'
#
loop_
_entity.id
_entity.type
_entity.pdbx_description
1 polymer ?
#
loop_
_entity_poly.entity_id
_entity_poly.type
_entity_poly.pdbx_seq_one_letter_code
_entity_poly.pdbx_strand_id
1 'polypeptide(L)'
;MRDDPRLVGKPLAVGGRPERRGVVATCNYEARKFGIHSAMPMAQAVKRCPDLLIVPPSMEKYRQVARQIFAIYHSYTPLVEPLSLDEAYLDVTDSPLLAGSGTRIAEDIRRRVREEIGITVSAGVAPNKFIAKIASDWNKPDGLFVVRPEQIDGFVAELPVDRLFGVGKVTAAELRRLGAETCGDLRAWGTDRLQQHFGVFGFRLHDLCRGIDHRQVQPSQIRKSVSVEETYATDL
;
A
#
# COMPACT_ATOMS: atom_id res chain seq x y z
N MET A 1 -18.27 -9.76 1.64
CA MET A 1 -18.85 -9.32 0.35
C MET A 1 -18.73 -10.44 -0.69
N ARG A 2 -17.53 -10.97 -1.02
CA ARG A 2 -17.42 -12.12 -1.94
C ARG A 2 -18.26 -13.32 -1.49
N ASP A 3 -18.14 -13.72 -0.24
CA ASP A 3 -18.77 -14.92 0.32
C ASP A 3 -20.14 -14.65 0.95
N ASP A 4 -20.57 -13.39 1.05
CA ASP A 4 -21.88 -12.98 1.50
C ASP A 4 -22.34 -11.74 0.70
N PRO A 5 -23.13 -11.96 -0.37
CA PRO A 5 -23.64 -10.88 -1.22
C PRO A 5 -24.52 -9.86 -0.49
N ARG A 6 -25.11 -10.22 0.66
CA ARG A 6 -25.93 -9.30 1.46
C ARG A 6 -25.14 -8.12 2.04
N LEU A 7 -23.82 -8.22 2.04
CA LEU A 7 -22.89 -7.18 2.52
C LEU A 7 -22.51 -6.18 1.42
N VAL A 8 -22.88 -6.43 0.17
CA VAL A 8 -22.55 -5.54 -0.95
C VAL A 8 -23.30 -4.21 -0.79
N GLY A 9 -22.61 -3.10 -1.00
CA GLY A 9 -23.14 -1.74 -0.91
C GLY A 9 -23.39 -1.22 0.51
N LYS A 10 -23.12 -2.02 1.55
CA LYS A 10 -23.25 -1.59 2.95
C LYS A 10 -21.91 -1.14 3.51
N PRO A 11 -21.86 -0.11 4.37
CA PRO A 11 -20.63 0.26 5.07
C PRO A 11 -20.18 -0.88 5.99
N LEU A 12 -18.96 -1.36 5.81
CA LEU A 12 -18.41 -2.51 6.51
C LEU A 12 -16.98 -2.24 6.98
N ALA A 13 -16.69 -2.61 8.21
CA ALA A 13 -15.34 -2.67 8.77
C ALA A 13 -15.01 -4.08 9.29
N VAL A 14 -13.79 -4.50 9.10
CA VAL A 14 -13.23 -5.68 9.76
C VAL A 14 -12.41 -5.21 10.95
N GLY A 15 -12.62 -5.81 12.11
CA GLY A 15 -11.88 -5.43 13.31
C GLY A 15 -12.44 -5.97 14.61
N GLY A 16 -11.89 -5.46 15.72
CA GLY A 16 -12.34 -5.80 17.06
C GLY A 16 -13.62 -5.06 17.45
N ARG A 17 -14.31 -5.56 18.47
CA ARG A 17 -15.55 -4.95 19.00
C ARG A 17 -15.24 -3.62 19.71
N PRO A 18 -16.16 -2.62 19.63
CA PRO A 18 -15.98 -1.32 20.30
C PRO A 18 -15.78 -1.46 21.82
N GLU A 19 -16.54 -2.36 22.47
CA GLU A 19 -16.53 -2.58 23.93
C GLU A 19 -15.21 -3.19 24.43
N ARG A 20 -14.40 -3.77 23.52
CA ARG A 20 -13.10 -4.37 23.81
C ARG A 20 -11.94 -3.50 23.32
N ARG A 21 -12.12 -2.19 23.22
CA ARG A 21 -11.11 -1.25 22.70
C ARG A 21 -10.59 -1.65 21.30
N GLY A 22 -11.43 -2.35 20.52
CA GLY A 22 -11.07 -2.84 19.19
C GLY A 22 -10.79 -1.71 18.21
N VAL A 23 -9.93 -1.98 17.23
CA VAL A 23 -9.61 -1.06 16.14
C VAL A 23 -10.09 -1.62 14.81
N VAL A 24 -10.27 -0.72 13.83
CA VAL A 24 -10.52 -1.06 12.44
C VAL A 24 -9.24 -1.63 11.84
N ALA A 25 -9.24 -2.92 11.47
CA ALA A 25 -8.14 -3.51 10.70
C ALA A 25 -8.21 -3.03 9.25
N THR A 26 -9.42 -3.10 8.65
CA THR A 26 -9.69 -2.56 7.31
C THR A 26 -11.17 -2.23 7.17
N CYS A 27 -11.54 -1.48 6.12
CA CYS A 27 -12.92 -1.18 5.80
C CYS A 27 -13.13 -1.06 4.28
N ASN A 28 -14.37 -1.26 3.83
CA ASN A 28 -14.72 -1.10 2.43
C ASN A 28 -14.85 0.39 2.02
N TYR A 29 -15.04 0.63 0.74
CA TYR A 29 -15.13 2.00 0.21
C TYR A 29 -16.39 2.73 0.66
N GLU A 30 -17.47 2.02 0.92
CA GLU A 30 -18.70 2.58 1.50
C GLU A 30 -18.44 3.18 2.88
N ALA A 31 -17.71 2.45 3.75
CA ALA A 31 -17.34 2.95 5.07
C ALA A 31 -16.31 4.10 5.00
N ARG A 32 -15.39 4.08 4.01
CA ARG A 32 -14.41 5.16 3.79
C ARG A 32 -15.07 6.52 3.49
N LYS A 33 -16.27 6.54 2.89
CA LYS A 33 -17.04 7.77 2.65
C LYS A 33 -17.39 8.51 3.95
N PHE A 34 -17.46 7.80 5.07
CA PHE A 34 -17.67 8.35 6.42
C PHE A 34 -16.34 8.71 7.13
N GLY A 35 -15.22 8.70 6.39
CA GLY A 35 -13.89 8.95 6.95
C GLY A 35 -13.36 7.84 7.86
N ILE A 36 -13.92 6.62 7.74
CA ILE A 36 -13.42 5.45 8.47
C ILE A 36 -12.17 4.92 7.76
N HIS A 37 -11.15 4.56 8.53
CA HIS A 37 -9.88 4.06 8.01
C HIS A 37 -9.22 3.06 8.98
N SER A 38 -8.24 2.32 8.49
CA SER A 38 -7.45 1.38 9.31
C SER A 38 -6.80 2.10 10.49
N ALA A 39 -6.63 1.37 11.59
CA ALA A 39 -6.13 1.85 12.88
C ALA A 39 -7.06 2.84 13.63
N MET A 40 -8.23 3.20 13.08
CA MET A 40 -9.22 4.01 13.81
C MET A 40 -9.83 3.17 14.95
N PRO A 41 -10.00 3.72 16.18
CA PRO A 41 -10.78 3.06 17.22
C PRO A 41 -12.18 2.71 16.74
N MET A 42 -12.62 1.46 16.95
CA MET A 42 -13.92 0.99 16.45
C MET A 42 -15.09 1.80 17.05
N ALA A 43 -14.97 2.24 18.28
CA ALA A 43 -15.96 3.13 18.92
C ALA A 43 -16.10 4.46 18.17
N GLN A 44 -15.01 5.01 17.63
CA GLN A 44 -15.04 6.21 16.80
C GLN A 44 -15.65 5.93 15.42
N ALA A 45 -15.35 4.77 14.83
CA ALA A 45 -15.91 4.37 13.55
C ALA A 45 -17.44 4.23 13.61
N VAL A 46 -17.97 3.60 14.66
CA VAL A 46 -19.43 3.48 14.89
C VAL A 46 -20.07 4.85 15.11
N LYS A 47 -19.42 5.78 15.82
CA LYS A 47 -19.95 7.16 15.96
C LYS A 47 -20.04 7.90 14.62
N ARG A 48 -19.11 7.64 13.68
CA ARG A 48 -19.14 8.24 12.34
C ARG A 48 -20.18 7.61 11.42
N CYS A 49 -20.42 6.31 11.57
CA CYS A 49 -21.37 5.54 10.79
C CYS A 49 -22.13 4.58 11.71
N PRO A 50 -23.31 4.98 12.25
CA PRO A 50 -24.11 4.13 13.13
C PRO A 50 -24.54 2.79 12.50
N ASP A 51 -24.73 2.76 11.17
CA ASP A 51 -25.10 1.56 10.40
C ASP A 51 -23.88 0.71 9.98
N LEU A 52 -22.70 0.97 10.54
CA LEU A 52 -21.47 0.25 10.22
C LEU A 52 -21.58 -1.23 10.62
N LEU A 53 -21.43 -2.11 9.64
CA LEU A 53 -21.35 -3.55 9.88
C LEU A 53 -19.93 -3.92 10.34
N ILE A 54 -19.81 -4.52 11.52
CA ILE A 54 -18.52 -4.97 12.05
C ILE A 54 -18.40 -6.47 11.85
N VAL A 55 -17.35 -6.89 11.14
CA VAL A 55 -17.04 -8.30 10.86
C VAL A 55 -15.73 -8.67 11.57
N PRO A 56 -15.70 -9.77 12.33
CA PRO A 56 -14.44 -10.21 12.94
C PRO A 56 -13.42 -10.63 11.87
N PRO A 57 -12.12 -10.40 12.12
CA PRO A 57 -11.06 -10.83 11.20
C PRO A 57 -10.97 -12.36 11.13
N SER A 58 -10.63 -12.89 9.96
CA SER A 58 -10.40 -14.32 9.72
C SER A 58 -9.05 -14.56 9.06
N MET A 59 -8.00 -14.62 9.85
CA MET A 59 -6.61 -14.72 9.35
C MET A 59 -6.36 -15.98 8.54
N GLU A 60 -7.00 -17.10 8.88
CA GLU A 60 -6.86 -18.33 8.10
C GLU A 60 -7.40 -18.17 6.68
N LYS A 61 -8.60 -17.59 6.56
CA LYS A 61 -9.20 -17.28 5.24
C LYS A 61 -8.30 -16.34 4.43
N TYR A 62 -7.73 -15.31 5.06
CA TYR A 62 -6.86 -14.36 4.36
C TYR A 62 -5.58 -15.04 3.86
N ARG A 63 -4.97 -15.92 4.68
CA ARG A 63 -3.80 -16.71 4.25
C ARG A 63 -4.11 -17.66 3.10
N GLN A 64 -5.29 -18.29 3.11
CA GLN A 64 -5.72 -19.18 2.01
C GLN A 64 -5.85 -18.40 0.70
N VAL A 65 -6.53 -17.26 0.73
CA VAL A 65 -6.70 -16.40 -0.45
C VAL A 65 -5.36 -15.82 -0.90
N ALA A 66 -4.52 -15.38 0.02
CA ALA A 66 -3.18 -14.91 -0.30
C ALA A 66 -2.36 -15.97 -1.04
N ARG A 67 -2.37 -17.24 -0.59
CA ARG A 67 -1.68 -18.34 -1.29
C ARG A 67 -2.13 -18.50 -2.73
N GLN A 68 -3.43 -18.36 -3.00
CA GLN A 68 -3.97 -18.45 -4.37
C GLN A 68 -3.48 -17.27 -5.23
N ILE A 69 -3.48 -16.06 -4.69
CA ILE A 69 -2.97 -14.87 -5.39
C ILE A 69 -1.48 -15.00 -5.67
N PHE A 70 -0.69 -15.41 -4.69
CA PHE A 70 0.75 -15.59 -4.86
C PHE A 70 1.09 -16.71 -5.87
N ALA A 71 0.26 -17.74 -5.96
CA ALA A 71 0.40 -18.76 -7.03
C ALA A 71 0.20 -18.13 -8.43
N ILE A 72 -0.76 -17.21 -8.58
CA ILE A 72 -0.91 -16.44 -9.82
C ILE A 72 0.36 -15.60 -10.08
N TYR A 73 0.89 -14.88 -9.08
CA TYR A 73 2.09 -14.05 -9.24
C TYR A 73 3.30 -14.88 -9.70
N HIS A 74 3.54 -16.02 -9.05
CA HIS A 74 4.65 -16.93 -9.40
C HIS A 74 4.51 -17.56 -10.78
N SER A 75 3.34 -17.57 -11.40
CA SER A 75 3.19 -18.03 -12.80
C SER A 75 3.78 -17.04 -13.83
N TYR A 76 4.09 -15.79 -13.43
CA TYR A 76 4.70 -14.78 -14.31
C TYR A 76 6.18 -14.57 -14.07
N THR A 77 6.64 -14.72 -12.82
CA THR A 77 8.04 -14.52 -12.44
C THR A 77 8.35 -15.23 -11.13
N PRO A 78 9.56 -15.78 -10.95
CA PRO A 78 10.02 -16.26 -9.65
C PRO A 78 10.38 -15.10 -8.70
N LEU A 79 10.61 -13.89 -9.22
CA LEU A 79 11.01 -12.71 -8.45
C LEU A 79 9.78 -12.01 -7.87
N VAL A 80 9.20 -12.61 -6.84
CA VAL A 80 8.05 -12.09 -6.09
C VAL A 80 8.48 -11.79 -4.66
N GLU A 81 8.43 -10.53 -4.25
CA GLU A 81 8.73 -10.07 -2.89
C GLU A 81 7.45 -9.76 -2.13
N PRO A 82 7.05 -10.60 -1.16
CA PRO A 82 5.91 -10.30 -0.30
C PRO A 82 6.19 -9.10 0.61
N LEU A 83 5.28 -8.13 0.67
CA LEU A 83 5.30 -7.05 1.66
C LEU A 83 4.35 -7.32 2.82
N SER A 84 3.21 -7.94 2.52
CA SER A 84 2.17 -8.33 3.48
C SER A 84 1.39 -9.54 2.93
N LEU A 85 0.24 -9.86 3.53
CA LEU A 85 -0.66 -10.89 2.98
C LEU A 85 -1.33 -10.48 1.67
N ASP A 86 -1.40 -9.19 1.36
CA ASP A 86 -2.16 -8.61 0.26
C ASP A 86 -1.32 -7.74 -0.68
N GLU A 87 -0.04 -7.58 -0.40
CA GLU A 87 0.86 -6.77 -1.21
C GLU A 87 2.14 -7.52 -1.58
N ALA A 88 2.57 -7.35 -2.82
CA ALA A 88 3.86 -7.85 -3.31
C ALA A 88 4.46 -6.94 -4.38
N TYR A 89 5.78 -6.97 -4.51
CA TYR A 89 6.47 -6.55 -5.71
C TYR A 89 6.78 -7.76 -6.59
N LEU A 90 6.64 -7.57 -7.89
CA LEU A 90 7.02 -8.53 -8.91
C LEU A 90 8.04 -7.89 -9.83
N ASP A 91 9.19 -8.52 -10.02
CA ASP A 91 10.09 -8.15 -11.12
C ASP A 91 9.77 -9.05 -12.32
N VAL A 92 9.26 -8.44 -13.37
CA VAL A 92 8.84 -9.10 -14.60
C VAL A 92 9.73 -8.72 -15.80
N THR A 93 10.91 -8.11 -15.51
CA THR A 93 11.83 -7.62 -16.54
C THR A 93 12.21 -8.72 -17.54
N ASP A 94 12.55 -9.91 -17.03
CA ASP A 94 12.97 -11.04 -17.85
C ASP A 94 11.84 -12.06 -18.13
N SER A 95 10.59 -11.68 -17.86
CA SER A 95 9.46 -12.58 -18.14
C SER A 95 9.19 -12.66 -19.64
N PRO A 96 9.19 -13.85 -20.26
CA PRO A 96 8.88 -14.00 -21.68
C PRO A 96 7.38 -13.89 -21.98
N LEU A 97 6.55 -13.91 -20.93
CA LEU A 97 5.11 -13.91 -21.05
C LEU A 97 4.59 -12.56 -21.56
N LEU A 98 3.53 -12.59 -22.34
CA LEU A 98 2.84 -11.39 -22.86
C LEU A 98 3.79 -10.39 -23.54
N ALA A 99 4.77 -10.94 -24.28
CA ALA A 99 5.82 -10.21 -24.98
C ALA A 99 6.67 -9.30 -24.08
N GLY A 100 6.93 -9.73 -22.83
CA GLY A 100 7.72 -8.99 -21.85
C GLY A 100 7.08 -7.69 -21.36
N SER A 101 5.79 -7.49 -21.62
CA SER A 101 5.09 -6.26 -21.23
C SER A 101 4.60 -6.30 -19.81
N GLY A 102 5.24 -5.56 -18.90
CA GLY A 102 4.80 -5.42 -17.51
C GLY A 102 3.36 -4.92 -17.38
N THR A 103 2.92 -4.05 -18.29
CA THR A 103 1.53 -3.57 -18.36
C THR A 103 0.55 -4.71 -18.64
N ARG A 104 0.81 -5.52 -19.69
CA ARG A 104 -0.05 -6.66 -20.04
C ARG A 104 -0.05 -7.74 -18.96
N ILE A 105 1.10 -7.97 -18.31
CA ILE A 105 1.20 -8.89 -17.19
C ILE A 105 0.31 -8.39 -16.02
N ALA A 106 0.37 -7.11 -15.68
CA ALA A 106 -0.45 -6.53 -14.63
C ALA A 106 -1.96 -6.58 -14.95
N GLU A 107 -2.35 -6.35 -16.21
CA GLU A 107 -3.73 -6.50 -16.69
C GLU A 107 -4.21 -7.94 -16.53
N ASP A 108 -3.40 -8.91 -16.96
CA ASP A 108 -3.75 -10.33 -16.90
C ASP A 108 -3.82 -10.84 -15.46
N ILE A 109 -2.89 -10.45 -14.59
CA ILE A 109 -2.95 -10.75 -13.15
C ILE A 109 -4.26 -10.23 -12.55
N ARG A 110 -4.63 -8.97 -12.80
CA ARG A 110 -5.86 -8.37 -12.28
C ARG A 110 -7.11 -9.11 -12.79
N ARG A 111 -7.14 -9.45 -14.06
CA ARG A 111 -8.21 -10.26 -14.66
C ARG A 111 -8.32 -11.62 -13.97
N ARG A 112 -7.19 -12.36 -13.87
CA ARG A 112 -7.15 -13.69 -13.25
C ARG A 112 -7.57 -13.67 -11.79
N VAL A 113 -7.10 -12.73 -10.98
CA VAL A 113 -7.51 -12.60 -9.58
C VAL A 113 -9.02 -12.37 -9.47
N ARG A 114 -9.60 -11.59 -10.37
CA ARG A 114 -11.06 -11.36 -10.40
C ARG A 114 -11.82 -12.62 -10.80
N GLU A 115 -11.41 -13.29 -11.86
CA GLU A 115 -12.10 -14.45 -12.42
C GLU A 115 -11.92 -15.71 -11.58
N GLU A 116 -10.68 -16.02 -11.14
CA GLU A 116 -10.35 -17.25 -10.44
C GLU A 116 -10.63 -17.17 -8.92
N ILE A 117 -10.53 -15.97 -8.32
CA ILE A 117 -10.60 -15.79 -6.85
C ILE A 117 -11.83 -14.98 -6.42
N GLY A 118 -12.40 -14.15 -7.30
CA GLY A 118 -13.59 -13.34 -7.03
C GLY A 118 -13.33 -12.10 -6.16
N ILE A 119 -12.11 -11.58 -6.18
CA ILE A 119 -11.75 -10.28 -5.56
C ILE A 119 -11.00 -9.41 -6.56
N THR A 120 -10.76 -8.16 -6.21
CA THR A 120 -10.02 -7.22 -7.05
C THR A 120 -8.67 -6.88 -6.45
N VAL A 121 -7.69 -6.59 -7.31
CA VAL A 121 -6.39 -6.03 -6.96
C VAL A 121 -6.09 -4.82 -7.83
N SER A 122 -5.41 -3.82 -7.25
CA SER A 122 -4.87 -2.70 -8.01
C SER A 122 -3.39 -2.93 -8.26
N ALA A 123 -2.89 -2.49 -9.42
CA ALA A 123 -1.50 -2.65 -9.81
C ALA A 123 -0.86 -1.33 -10.23
N GLY A 124 0.41 -1.17 -9.90
CA GLY A 124 1.28 -0.11 -10.41
C GLY A 124 2.42 -0.72 -11.19
N VAL A 125 2.66 -0.23 -12.40
CA VAL A 125 3.78 -0.66 -13.25
C VAL A 125 4.76 0.50 -13.41
N ALA A 126 6.01 0.26 -13.04
CA ALA A 126 7.05 1.28 -13.09
C ALA A 126 8.44 0.64 -13.10
N PRO A 127 9.50 1.40 -13.45
CA PRO A 127 10.87 0.88 -13.50
C PRO A 127 11.49 0.55 -12.14
N ASN A 128 10.92 1.00 -11.02
CA ASN A 128 11.41 0.70 -9.68
C ASN A 128 10.29 0.53 -8.66
N LYS A 129 10.64 -0.05 -7.50
CA LYS A 129 9.69 -0.40 -6.42
C LYS A 129 8.98 0.81 -5.84
N PHE A 130 9.68 1.93 -5.66
CA PHE A 130 9.11 3.14 -5.08
C PHE A 130 7.98 3.69 -5.96
N ILE A 131 8.24 3.88 -7.25
CA ILE A 131 7.24 4.41 -8.19
C ILE A 131 6.10 3.41 -8.39
N ALA A 132 6.39 2.10 -8.50
CA ALA A 132 5.36 1.06 -8.64
C ALA A 132 4.39 1.07 -7.44
N LYS A 133 4.91 1.26 -6.21
CA LYS A 133 4.07 1.32 -5.01
C LYS A 133 3.12 2.52 -5.03
N ILE A 134 3.61 3.71 -5.41
CA ILE A 134 2.75 4.90 -5.53
C ILE A 134 1.73 4.69 -6.66
N ALA A 135 2.17 4.20 -7.81
CA ALA A 135 1.32 3.94 -8.97
C ALA A 135 0.18 2.96 -8.62
N SER A 136 0.42 1.95 -7.78
CA SER A 136 -0.61 0.99 -7.38
C SER A 136 -1.76 1.61 -6.59
N ASP A 137 -1.54 2.76 -5.95
CA ASP A 137 -2.56 3.49 -5.18
C ASP A 137 -3.33 4.52 -6.03
N TRP A 138 -2.82 4.88 -7.23
CA TRP A 138 -3.29 6.02 -8.00
C TRP A 138 -4.73 5.88 -8.50
N ASN A 139 -5.06 4.70 -9.00
CA ASN A 139 -6.38 4.41 -9.57
C ASN A 139 -7.19 3.39 -8.74
N LYS A 140 -6.98 3.32 -7.41
CA LYS A 140 -7.80 2.46 -6.54
C LYS A 140 -9.26 2.92 -6.49
N PRO A 141 -10.24 2.00 -6.41
CA PRO A 141 -10.11 0.54 -6.39
C PRO A 141 -9.98 -0.08 -7.79
N ASP A 142 -9.47 -1.34 -7.83
CA ASP A 142 -9.41 -2.17 -9.04
C ASP A 142 -8.81 -1.43 -10.24
N GLY A 143 -7.75 -0.67 -9.99
CA GLY A 143 -7.09 0.17 -10.98
C GLY A 143 -5.75 -0.38 -11.45
N LEU A 144 -5.30 0.11 -12.58
CA LEU A 144 -3.95 -0.02 -13.10
C LEU A 144 -3.41 1.38 -13.39
N PHE A 145 -2.19 1.64 -12.97
CA PHE A 145 -1.48 2.86 -13.35
C PHE A 145 -0.06 2.53 -13.76
N VAL A 146 0.38 3.14 -14.86
CA VAL A 146 1.69 2.88 -15.45
C VAL A 146 2.48 4.17 -15.47
N VAL A 147 3.69 4.13 -14.93
CA VAL A 147 4.66 5.22 -15.02
C VAL A 147 5.85 4.74 -15.85
N ARG A 148 5.99 5.25 -17.05
CA ARG A 148 7.10 4.90 -17.94
C ARG A 148 8.39 5.61 -17.52
N PRO A 149 9.58 5.10 -17.89
CA PRO A 149 10.86 5.72 -17.54
C PRO A 149 10.93 7.22 -17.81
N GLU A 150 10.46 7.64 -18.97
CA GLU A 150 10.47 9.05 -19.41
C GLU A 150 9.47 9.95 -18.65
N GLN A 151 8.52 9.36 -17.94
CA GLN A 151 7.51 10.07 -17.16
C GLN A 151 7.91 10.28 -15.70
N ILE A 152 8.93 9.54 -15.20
CA ILE A 152 9.28 9.52 -13.77
C ILE A 152 9.57 10.93 -13.26
N ASP A 153 10.37 11.69 -14.00
CA ASP A 153 10.82 13.01 -13.53
C ASP A 153 9.65 13.95 -13.28
N GLY A 154 8.76 14.11 -14.24
CA GLY A 154 7.55 14.94 -14.09
C GLY A 154 6.57 14.37 -13.07
N PHE A 155 6.31 13.06 -13.10
CA PHE A 155 5.42 12.42 -12.15
C PHE A 155 5.85 12.62 -10.70
N VAL A 156 7.15 12.44 -10.42
CA VAL A 156 7.67 12.58 -9.06
C VAL A 156 7.71 14.05 -8.63
N ALA A 157 8.04 14.98 -9.52
CA ALA A 157 8.10 16.40 -9.18
C ALA A 157 6.78 16.92 -8.60
N GLU A 158 5.66 16.45 -9.14
CA GLU A 158 4.30 16.87 -8.71
C GLU A 158 3.80 16.14 -7.46
N LEU A 159 4.49 15.08 -7.00
CA LEU A 159 4.04 14.33 -5.84
C LEU A 159 4.13 15.16 -4.56
N PRO A 160 3.05 15.22 -3.75
CA PRO A 160 3.13 15.72 -2.40
C PRO A 160 4.16 14.94 -1.56
N VAL A 161 4.88 15.61 -0.68
CA VAL A 161 5.95 15.00 0.12
C VAL A 161 5.48 13.84 1.01
N ASP A 162 4.21 13.82 1.42
CA ASP A 162 3.61 12.74 2.20
C ASP A 162 3.35 11.45 1.40
N ARG A 163 3.54 11.47 0.08
CA ARG A 163 3.53 10.27 -0.77
C ARG A 163 4.88 9.55 -0.82
N LEU A 164 5.93 10.18 -0.33
CA LEU A 164 7.25 9.55 -0.28
C LEU A 164 7.26 8.38 0.71
N PHE A 165 7.83 7.27 0.28
CA PHE A 165 7.95 6.09 1.13
C PHE A 165 8.77 6.37 2.39
N GLY A 166 8.19 6.11 3.56
CA GLY A 166 8.80 6.39 4.86
C GLY A 166 8.51 7.80 5.40
N VAL A 167 7.81 8.66 4.65
CA VAL A 167 7.34 9.96 5.14
C VAL A 167 5.98 9.79 5.80
N GLY A 168 5.97 9.77 7.13
CA GLY A 168 4.74 9.80 7.93
C GLY A 168 4.25 11.23 8.20
N LYS A 169 3.14 11.37 8.91
CA LYS A 169 2.51 12.67 9.21
C LYS A 169 3.47 13.68 9.84
N VAL A 170 4.32 13.24 10.77
CA VAL A 170 5.29 14.11 11.46
C VAL A 170 6.34 14.63 10.48
N THR A 171 6.95 13.73 9.71
CA THR A 171 7.97 14.12 8.71
C THR A 171 7.38 15.01 7.62
N ALA A 172 6.16 14.71 7.15
CA ALA A 172 5.47 15.53 6.16
C ALA A 172 5.18 16.96 6.71
N ALA A 173 4.71 17.05 7.95
CA ALA A 173 4.49 18.36 8.60
C ALA A 173 5.79 19.17 8.71
N GLU A 174 6.90 18.52 9.05
CA GLU A 174 8.20 19.19 9.15
C GLU A 174 8.72 19.62 7.77
N LEU A 175 8.57 18.80 6.73
CA LEU A 175 8.93 19.18 5.36
C LEU A 175 8.15 20.41 4.91
N ARG A 176 6.82 20.46 5.17
CA ARG A 176 5.97 21.61 4.85
C ARG A 176 6.35 22.86 5.64
N ARG A 177 6.62 22.70 6.94
CA ARG A 177 7.10 23.81 7.79
C ARG A 177 8.39 24.43 7.25
N LEU A 178 9.26 23.62 6.65
CA LEU A 178 10.52 24.04 6.05
C LEU A 178 10.37 24.55 4.60
N GLY A 179 9.14 24.54 4.05
CA GLY A 179 8.82 25.09 2.73
C GLY A 179 8.83 24.09 1.58
N ALA A 180 8.71 22.77 1.84
CA ALA A 180 8.56 21.75 0.80
C ALA A 180 7.16 21.12 0.86
N GLU A 181 6.30 21.41 -0.10
CA GLU A 181 4.98 20.81 -0.29
C GLU A 181 5.06 19.60 -1.22
N THR A 182 5.90 19.68 -2.25
CA THR A 182 6.06 18.68 -3.29
C THR A 182 7.48 18.12 -3.33
N CYS A 183 7.66 17.01 -4.02
CA CYS A 183 8.98 16.47 -4.33
C CYS A 183 9.80 17.43 -5.20
N GLY A 184 9.14 18.22 -6.06
CA GLY A 184 9.79 19.28 -6.84
C GLY A 184 10.45 20.33 -5.95
N ASP A 185 9.76 20.80 -4.92
CA ASP A 185 10.31 21.75 -3.93
C ASP A 185 11.52 21.14 -3.20
N LEU A 186 11.40 19.84 -2.84
CA LEU A 186 12.44 19.13 -2.11
C LEU A 186 13.71 18.94 -2.93
N ARG A 187 13.60 18.84 -4.27
CA ARG A 187 14.74 18.73 -5.19
C ARG A 187 15.69 19.92 -5.14
N ALA A 188 15.18 21.11 -4.81
CA ALA A 188 15.98 22.32 -4.66
C ALA A 188 16.91 22.26 -3.43
N TRP A 189 16.68 21.29 -2.53
CA TRP A 189 17.49 21.15 -1.32
C TRP A 189 18.68 20.23 -1.60
N GLY A 190 19.86 20.67 -1.22
CA GLY A 190 21.06 19.84 -1.24
C GLY A 190 21.02 18.74 -0.18
N THR A 191 21.87 17.73 -0.35
CA THR A 191 22.04 16.61 0.60
C THR A 191 22.35 17.11 2.01
N ASP A 192 23.19 18.14 2.16
CA ASP A 192 23.60 18.68 3.46
C ASP A 192 22.42 19.23 4.25
N ARG A 193 21.53 20.00 3.60
CA ARG A 193 20.32 20.52 4.21
C ARG A 193 19.38 19.39 4.63
N LEU A 194 19.18 18.41 3.77
CA LEU A 194 18.34 17.24 4.06
C LEU A 194 18.92 16.42 5.22
N GLN A 195 20.23 16.21 5.26
CA GLN A 195 20.89 15.50 6.34
C GLN A 195 20.81 16.25 7.67
N GLN A 196 20.97 17.57 7.64
CA GLN A 196 20.86 18.42 8.84
C GLN A 196 19.47 18.28 9.52
N HIS A 197 18.40 18.24 8.75
CA HIS A 197 17.03 18.17 9.28
C HIS A 197 16.52 16.75 9.54
N PHE A 198 16.95 15.77 8.74
CA PHE A 198 16.39 14.42 8.74
C PHE A 198 17.43 13.32 8.99
N GLY A 199 18.68 13.68 9.31
CA GLY A 199 19.75 12.71 9.55
C GLY A 199 20.00 11.79 8.36
N VAL A 200 20.25 10.51 8.62
CA VAL A 200 20.47 9.50 7.56
C VAL A 200 19.28 9.38 6.60
N PHE A 201 18.07 9.66 7.05
CA PHE A 201 16.89 9.63 6.19
C PHE A 201 16.90 10.74 5.12
N GLY A 202 17.68 11.81 5.34
CA GLY A 202 17.86 12.89 4.37
C GLY A 202 18.43 12.42 3.03
N PHE A 203 19.40 11.49 3.04
CA PHE A 203 19.94 10.90 1.81
C PHE A 203 18.85 10.15 1.03
N ARG A 204 17.99 9.42 1.75
CA ARG A 204 16.88 8.72 1.13
C ARG A 204 15.83 9.67 0.55
N LEU A 205 15.52 10.76 1.24
CA LEU A 205 14.63 11.81 0.73
C LEU A 205 15.18 12.43 -0.55
N HIS A 206 16.52 12.68 -0.60
CA HIS A 206 17.17 13.19 -1.79
C HIS A 206 16.97 12.30 -3.01
N ASP A 207 17.11 10.98 -2.86
CA ASP A 207 16.93 10.04 -3.96
C ASP A 207 15.47 9.88 -4.33
N LEU A 208 14.60 9.68 -3.34
CA LEU A 208 13.18 9.47 -3.58
C LEU A 208 12.51 10.66 -4.28
N CYS A 209 12.84 11.91 -3.91
CA CYS A 209 12.26 13.08 -4.59
C CYS A 209 12.72 13.21 -6.05
N ARG A 210 13.74 12.45 -6.48
CA ARG A 210 14.22 12.34 -7.86
C ARG A 210 13.74 11.06 -8.56
N GLY A 211 12.89 10.27 -7.90
CA GLY A 211 12.40 9.01 -8.44
C GLY A 211 13.42 7.87 -8.42
N ILE A 212 14.51 8.02 -7.68
CA ILE A 212 15.60 7.05 -7.60
C ILE A 212 15.32 6.03 -6.50
N ASP A 213 15.28 4.75 -6.87
CA ASP A 213 15.22 3.63 -5.93
C ASP A 213 15.97 2.43 -6.50
N HIS A 214 17.13 2.15 -5.94
CA HIS A 214 18.02 1.07 -6.39
C HIS A 214 17.70 -0.30 -5.76
N ARG A 215 16.65 -0.39 -4.94
CA ARG A 215 16.27 -1.66 -4.30
C ARG A 215 15.76 -2.64 -5.33
N GLN A 216 16.34 -3.82 -5.38
CA GLN A 216 15.85 -4.94 -6.18
C GLN A 216 14.69 -5.66 -5.47
N VAL A 217 13.91 -6.41 -6.23
CA VAL A 217 12.91 -7.34 -5.70
C VAL A 217 13.62 -8.53 -5.05
N GLN A 218 13.34 -8.77 -3.78
CA GLN A 218 13.98 -9.83 -2.96
C GLN A 218 12.95 -10.87 -2.53
N PRO A 219 12.88 -12.02 -3.20
CA PRO A 219 11.88 -13.05 -2.90
C PRO A 219 11.98 -13.65 -1.49
N SER A 220 13.15 -13.62 -0.89
CA SER A 220 13.37 -14.13 0.46
C SER A 220 13.96 -13.06 1.37
N GLN A 221 13.39 -12.95 2.57
CA GLN A 221 13.90 -12.05 3.61
C GLN A 221 14.07 -12.81 4.92
N ILE A 222 15.21 -12.60 5.58
CA ILE A 222 15.45 -13.13 6.92
C ILE A 222 14.62 -12.30 7.91
N ARG A 223 13.77 -12.97 8.70
CA ARG A 223 13.02 -12.30 9.77
C ARG A 223 13.97 -11.71 10.80
N LYS A 224 13.88 -10.42 11.05
CA LYS A 224 14.75 -9.68 12.00
C LYS A 224 14.15 -9.49 13.38
N SER A 225 12.82 -9.56 13.51
CA SER A 225 12.13 -9.35 14.78
C SER A 225 10.85 -10.16 14.87
N VAL A 226 10.44 -10.47 16.11
CA VAL A 226 9.14 -11.01 16.47
C VAL A 226 8.60 -10.14 17.59
N SER A 227 7.37 -9.64 17.45
CA SER A 227 6.69 -8.86 18.49
C SER A 227 5.32 -9.44 18.79
N VAL A 228 4.86 -9.24 20.02
CA VAL A 228 3.50 -9.55 20.49
C VAL A 228 2.96 -8.29 21.15
N GLU A 229 1.72 -7.95 20.83
CA GLU A 229 1.02 -6.81 21.41
C GLU A 229 -0.27 -7.30 22.07
N GLU A 230 -0.53 -6.84 23.28
CA GLU A 230 -1.75 -7.14 24.03
C GLU A 230 -2.46 -5.85 24.42
N THR A 231 -3.80 -5.87 24.36
CA THR A 231 -4.63 -4.76 24.82
C THR A 231 -5.28 -5.14 26.15
N TYR A 232 -4.93 -4.42 27.19
CA TYR A 232 -5.50 -4.63 28.54
C TYR A 232 -6.89 -3.98 28.66
N ALA A 233 -7.72 -4.55 29.54
CA ALA A 233 -9.07 -4.04 29.79
C ALA A 233 -9.06 -2.63 30.41
N THR A 234 -8.05 -2.34 31.22
CA THR A 234 -7.79 -1.03 31.87
C THR A 234 -6.38 -0.56 31.52
N ASP A 235 -6.17 0.75 31.54
CA ASP A 235 -4.84 1.34 31.41
C ASP A 235 -4.00 0.97 32.64
N LEU A 236 -2.69 0.72 32.43
CA LEU A 236 -1.75 0.41 33.51
C LEU A 236 -1.36 1.67 34.26
#